data_ff941326b78c8fdf727cef856ffebb2e
#
_entry.id   ff941326b78c8fdf727cef856ffebb2e
#
_cell.length_a   1.000
_cell.length_b   1.000
_cell.length_c   1.000
_cell.angle_alpha   90.00
_cell.angle_beta   90.00
_cell.angle_gamma   90.00
#
_symmetry.space_group_name_H-M   'P 1'
#
loop_
_entity.id
_entity.type
_entity.pdbx_description
1 polymer ?
#
loop_
_entity_poly.entity_id
_entity_poly.type
_entity_poly.pdbx_seq_one_letter_code
_entity_poly.pdbx_strand_id
1 'polypeptide(L)'
;MSVLRGILFDNLGLKLVALLLAVLVYLNVYTDRPASMIVSFPIQLTDLADSLTIAGQPPGAAQVELRATAKQLIRLRLTEPPIKISLAGVGEGHFERALGDADLPIPEGAAIEVNRMVTPRTLALEIDRKTKRRLPVAARIQGEPPGGFLWSGDTQVRPRVVEVMGPDRVVSQLDSVRLKAVALTGRRDTARVTVSPQGLPEACSVRPSSIEVEIPIEPATTRRLAVTVEAPGDAVGFAVSPERVIAIITSPRARTDLAAIARVRAAWSGPAPYASLVGRRVGVYRKGGSPSGMRVRFEPESVVVRRAQD
;
A
#
# COMPACT_ATOMS: atom_id res chain seq x y z
N MET A 1 -36.87 7.90 64.97
CA MET A 1 -36.42 8.01 63.53
C MET A 1 -36.51 9.47 62.97
N SER A 2 -37.12 10.42 63.66
CA SER A 2 -37.29 11.79 63.21
C SER A 2 -36.03 12.69 63.38
N VAL A 3 -35.26 12.48 64.45
CA VAL A 3 -34.06 13.26 64.76
C VAL A 3 -32.93 13.10 63.72
N LEU A 4 -32.73 11.87 63.23
CA LEU A 4 -31.72 11.55 62.20
C LEU A 4 -32.07 12.23 60.83
N ARG A 5 -33.38 12.38 60.53
CA ARG A 5 -33.85 13.00 59.30
C ARG A 5 -33.61 14.51 59.29
N GLY A 6 -33.79 15.20 60.45
CA GLY A 6 -33.47 16.61 60.63
C GLY A 6 -31.98 16.87 60.49
N ILE A 7 -31.14 16.06 61.15
CA ILE A 7 -29.69 16.20 61.06
C ILE A 7 -29.16 15.97 59.60
N LEU A 8 -29.82 15.13 58.84
CA LEU A 8 -29.36 14.83 57.45
C LEU A 8 -29.82 15.88 56.43
N PHE A 9 -31.01 16.42 56.57
CA PHE A 9 -31.66 17.30 55.58
C PHE A 9 -31.68 18.77 55.95
N ASP A 10 -31.44 19.17 57.23
CA ASP A 10 -31.31 20.56 57.60
C ASP A 10 -30.01 21.15 57.06
N ASN A 11 -30.11 22.33 56.45
CA ASN A 11 -29.02 23.10 55.83
C ASN A 11 -28.29 22.34 54.70
N LEU A 12 -29.04 21.70 53.84
CA LEU A 12 -28.52 20.84 52.74
C LEU A 12 -27.59 21.64 51.83
N GLY A 13 -27.89 22.95 51.59
CA GLY A 13 -27.01 23.84 50.81
C GLY A 13 -25.63 24.03 51.44
N LEU A 14 -25.59 24.26 52.75
CA LEU A 14 -24.34 24.43 53.50
C LEU A 14 -23.50 23.15 53.46
N LYS A 15 -24.15 21.99 53.58
CA LYS A 15 -23.49 20.66 53.53
C LYS A 15 -22.94 20.37 52.15
N LEU A 16 -23.68 20.73 51.07
CA LEU A 16 -23.19 20.61 49.69
C LEU A 16 -21.96 21.47 49.44
N VAL A 17 -22.00 22.73 49.93
CA VAL A 17 -20.83 23.64 49.81
C VAL A 17 -19.65 23.08 50.60
N ALA A 18 -19.86 22.62 51.84
CA ALA A 18 -18.79 22.00 52.64
C ALA A 18 -18.22 20.74 51.98
N LEU A 19 -19.08 19.88 51.40
CA LEU A 19 -18.64 18.68 50.67
C LEU A 19 -17.84 19.07 49.41
N LEU A 20 -18.33 20.05 48.65
CA LEU A 20 -17.61 20.56 47.47
C LEU A 20 -16.26 21.09 47.85
N LEU A 21 -16.17 21.89 48.91
CA LEU A 21 -14.92 22.45 49.40
C LEU A 21 -13.96 21.35 49.89
N ALA A 22 -14.47 20.35 50.60
CA ALA A 22 -13.67 19.18 51.03
C ALA A 22 -13.13 18.39 49.84
N VAL A 23 -13.95 18.18 48.80
CA VAL A 23 -13.54 17.50 47.55
C VAL A 23 -12.47 18.34 46.83
N LEU A 24 -12.65 19.65 46.74
CA LEU A 24 -11.66 20.56 46.11
C LEU A 24 -10.32 20.52 46.85
N VAL A 25 -10.34 20.61 48.18
CA VAL A 25 -9.13 20.52 49.02
C VAL A 25 -8.47 19.14 48.86
N TYR A 26 -9.27 18.07 48.92
CA TYR A 26 -8.78 16.72 48.72
C TYR A 26 -8.10 16.53 47.35
N LEU A 27 -8.78 16.96 46.31
CA LEU A 27 -8.21 16.90 44.94
C LEU A 27 -6.93 17.71 44.83
N ASN A 28 -6.89 18.92 45.44
CA ASN A 28 -5.68 19.74 45.45
C ASN A 28 -4.51 19.01 46.12
N VAL A 29 -4.70 18.52 47.33
CA VAL A 29 -3.65 17.78 48.08
C VAL A 29 -3.27 16.46 47.42
N TYR A 30 -4.25 15.75 46.87
CA TYR A 30 -4.01 14.47 46.22
C TYR A 30 -3.22 14.63 44.91
N THR A 31 -3.48 15.68 44.12
CA THR A 31 -2.78 15.95 42.85
C THR A 31 -1.37 16.52 43.04
N ASP A 32 -1.01 16.96 44.24
CA ASP A 32 0.36 17.43 44.57
C ASP A 32 1.29 16.28 45.00
N ARG A 33 0.79 15.05 45.14
CA ARG A 33 1.65 13.90 45.44
C ARG A 33 2.53 13.56 44.25
N PRO A 34 3.82 13.27 44.46
CA PRO A 34 4.70 12.83 43.40
C PRO A 34 4.28 11.48 42.87
N ALA A 35 4.14 11.36 41.56
CA ALA A 35 3.82 10.12 40.86
C ALA A 35 4.83 9.90 39.73
N SER A 36 5.09 8.64 39.42
CA SER A 36 5.90 8.30 38.24
C SER A 36 4.98 7.93 37.07
N MET A 37 5.25 8.48 35.90
CA MET A 37 4.50 8.22 34.69
C MET A 37 5.40 8.22 33.45
N ILE A 38 5.11 7.34 32.50
CA ILE A 38 5.76 7.38 31.19
C ILE A 38 5.03 8.41 30.32
N VAL A 39 5.77 9.40 29.88
CA VAL A 39 5.29 10.46 28.98
C VAL A 39 5.97 10.30 27.62
N SER A 40 5.20 10.47 26.56
CA SER A 40 5.69 10.42 25.18
C SER A 40 5.95 11.84 24.70
N PHE A 41 7.14 12.09 24.17
CA PHE A 41 7.55 13.36 23.58
C PHE A 41 7.79 13.16 22.08
N PRO A 42 7.09 13.86 21.20
CA PRO A 42 7.35 13.79 19.77
C PRO A 42 8.76 14.32 19.47
N ILE A 43 9.48 13.63 18.59
CA ILE A 43 10.80 14.05 18.13
C ILE A 43 10.64 14.91 16.89
N GLN A 44 11.16 16.12 16.93
CA GLN A 44 11.19 17.06 15.82
C GLN A 44 12.63 17.27 15.37
N LEU A 45 12.94 16.81 14.16
CA LEU A 45 14.23 17.00 13.53
C LEU A 45 14.23 18.34 12.78
N THR A 46 15.23 19.18 13.02
CA THR A 46 15.34 20.52 12.44
C THR A 46 16.69 20.72 11.76
N ASP A 47 16.81 21.77 10.95
CA ASP A 47 18.06 22.25 10.37
C ASP A 47 18.81 21.25 9.47
N LEU A 48 18.09 20.25 8.91
CA LEU A 48 18.69 19.40 7.88
C LEU A 48 18.83 20.19 6.58
N ALA A 49 20.01 20.10 5.95
CA ALA A 49 20.27 20.79 4.69
C ALA A 49 19.25 20.35 3.61
N ASP A 50 18.78 21.30 2.76
CA ASP A 50 17.79 21.05 1.70
C ASP A 50 18.21 19.99 0.67
N SER A 51 19.54 19.80 0.52
CA SER A 51 20.12 18.78 -0.34
C SER A 51 20.11 17.37 0.26
N LEU A 52 19.76 17.24 1.52
CA LEU A 52 19.74 15.98 2.26
C LEU A 52 18.32 15.58 2.63
N THR A 53 18.13 14.30 2.91
CA THR A 53 16.88 13.73 3.38
C THR A 53 17.16 12.50 4.25
N ILE A 54 16.21 12.12 5.06
CA ILE A 54 16.33 10.93 5.92
C ILE A 54 15.84 9.72 5.14
N ALA A 55 16.68 8.70 5.06
CA ALA A 55 16.34 7.42 4.46
C ALA A 55 15.74 6.49 5.53
N GLY A 56 14.46 6.16 5.39
CA GLY A 56 13.74 5.33 6.36
C GLY A 56 12.81 6.14 7.27
N GLN A 57 12.34 5.48 8.32
CA GLN A 57 11.43 6.08 9.31
C GLN A 57 12.21 6.45 10.57
N PRO A 58 12.39 7.75 10.85
CA PRO A 58 12.91 8.16 12.13
C PRO A 58 11.92 7.82 13.25
N PRO A 59 12.36 7.57 14.48
CA PRO A 59 11.47 7.39 15.61
C PRO A 59 10.63 8.65 15.80
N GLY A 60 9.30 8.51 15.79
CA GLY A 60 8.37 9.63 15.87
C GLY A 60 8.28 10.26 17.27
N ALA A 61 8.60 9.49 18.32
CA ALA A 61 8.51 9.96 19.68
C ALA A 61 9.48 9.22 20.61
N ALA A 62 9.91 9.88 21.69
CA ALA A 62 10.66 9.29 22.78
C ALA A 62 9.77 9.11 24.00
N GLN A 63 9.86 7.97 24.65
CA GLN A 63 9.16 7.66 25.89
C GLN A 63 10.13 7.84 27.07
N VAL A 64 9.72 8.66 28.02
CA VAL A 64 10.54 9.00 29.20
C VAL A 64 9.72 8.77 30.45
N GLU A 65 10.29 8.09 31.42
CA GLU A 65 9.71 7.93 32.73
C GLU A 65 10.06 9.15 33.60
N LEU A 66 9.05 9.93 33.91
CA LEU A 66 9.16 11.14 34.71
C LEU A 66 8.51 10.96 36.07
N ARG A 67 9.10 11.58 37.07
CA ARG A 67 8.54 11.70 38.43
C ARG A 67 8.25 13.16 38.69
N ALA A 68 6.98 13.48 38.88
CA ALA A 68 6.52 14.84 39.13
C ALA A 68 5.13 14.81 39.80
N THR A 69 4.58 15.98 40.12
CA THR A 69 3.20 16.06 40.58
C THR A 69 2.22 15.66 39.48
N ALA A 70 1.09 15.07 39.85
CA ALA A 70 0.07 14.64 38.88
C ALA A 70 -0.39 15.80 37.96
N LYS A 71 -0.46 17.04 38.49
CA LYS A 71 -0.79 18.24 37.70
C LYS A 71 0.22 18.51 36.59
N GLN A 72 1.52 18.40 36.91
CA GLN A 72 2.61 18.62 35.93
C GLN A 72 2.64 17.54 34.86
N LEU A 73 2.47 16.25 35.25
CA LEU A 73 2.43 15.12 34.33
C LEU A 73 1.26 15.21 33.36
N ILE A 74 0.06 15.56 33.86
CA ILE A 74 -1.13 15.78 33.01
C ILE A 74 -0.90 16.93 32.04
N ARG A 75 -0.32 18.04 32.51
CA ARG A 75 0.01 19.19 31.64
C ARG A 75 0.97 18.82 30.53
N LEU A 76 2.05 18.10 30.84
CA LEU A 76 3.03 17.63 29.85
C LEU A 76 2.36 16.70 28.82
N ARG A 77 1.52 15.79 29.27
CA ARG A 77 0.78 14.89 28.39
C ARG A 77 -0.21 15.59 27.47
N LEU A 78 -0.82 16.67 27.92
CA LEU A 78 -1.76 17.46 27.11
C LEU A 78 -1.08 18.42 26.13
N THR A 79 0.13 18.89 26.49
CA THR A 79 0.86 19.87 25.66
C THR A 79 1.77 19.17 24.66
N GLU A 80 2.22 17.96 24.92
CA GLU A 80 3.11 17.13 24.10
C GLU A 80 4.28 17.95 23.49
N PRO A 81 5.07 18.68 24.30
CA PRO A 81 6.10 19.54 23.76
C PRO A 81 7.14 18.68 23.01
N PRO A 82 7.58 19.07 21.80
CA PRO A 82 8.51 18.27 21.03
C PRO A 82 9.94 18.37 21.53
N ILE A 83 10.67 17.24 21.47
CA ILE A 83 12.13 17.21 21.58
C ILE A 83 12.70 17.71 20.26
N LYS A 84 13.37 18.85 20.27
CA LYS A 84 13.99 19.45 19.08
C LYS A 84 15.44 19.00 18.95
N ILE A 85 15.75 18.33 17.85
CA ILE A 85 17.10 17.86 17.55
C ILE A 85 17.56 18.54 16.27
N SER A 86 18.58 19.39 16.39
CA SER A 86 19.17 20.05 15.22
C SER A 86 20.12 19.08 14.52
N LEU A 87 19.96 18.99 13.20
CA LEU A 87 20.84 18.26 12.29
C LEU A 87 21.76 19.21 11.50
N ALA A 88 21.98 20.43 12.02
CA ALA A 88 22.85 21.39 11.38
C ALA A 88 24.27 20.84 11.23
N GLY A 89 24.81 20.94 10.01
CA GLY A 89 26.17 20.46 9.70
C GLY A 89 26.33 18.94 9.58
N VAL A 90 25.24 18.17 9.71
CA VAL A 90 25.29 16.73 9.49
C VAL A 90 25.36 16.45 7.99
N GLY A 91 26.29 15.57 7.57
CA GLY A 91 26.49 15.14 6.19
C GLY A 91 25.75 13.84 5.86
N GLU A 92 26.03 13.32 4.65
CA GLU A 92 25.53 11.99 4.21
C GLU A 92 26.12 10.87 5.08
N GLY A 93 25.33 9.83 5.36
CA GLY A 93 25.76 8.63 6.06
C GLY A 93 24.94 8.33 7.31
N HIS A 94 25.52 7.53 8.17
CA HIS A 94 24.91 7.15 9.43
C HIS A 94 25.13 8.24 10.47
N PHE A 95 24.05 8.72 11.05
CA PHE A 95 24.05 9.67 12.16
C PHE A 95 23.50 8.98 13.40
N GLU A 96 24.28 9.00 14.47
CA GLU A 96 23.90 8.43 15.75
C GLU A 96 24.13 9.44 16.87
N ARG A 97 23.10 9.66 17.68
CA ARG A 97 23.16 10.56 18.83
C ARG A 97 22.40 9.95 20.00
N ALA A 98 23.04 9.87 21.15
CA ALA A 98 22.36 9.53 22.39
C ALA A 98 21.41 10.66 22.81
N LEU A 99 20.19 10.30 23.19
CA LEU A 99 19.22 11.20 23.77
C LEU A 99 19.46 11.29 25.29
N GLY A 100 19.57 12.50 25.78
CA GLY A 100 19.78 12.77 27.19
C GLY A 100 18.72 13.67 27.82
N ASP A 101 18.82 13.85 29.13
CA ASP A 101 17.88 14.67 29.89
C ASP A 101 17.85 16.13 29.42
N ALA A 102 18.98 16.62 28.92
CA ALA A 102 19.12 17.98 28.38
C ALA A 102 18.32 18.21 27.09
N ASP A 103 17.95 17.16 26.37
CA ASP A 103 17.16 17.25 25.15
C ASP A 103 15.65 17.38 25.44
N LEU A 104 15.25 17.09 26.68
CA LEU A 104 13.86 17.10 27.06
C LEU A 104 13.32 18.53 27.20
N PRO A 105 12.14 18.82 26.68
CA PRO A 105 11.53 20.14 26.75
C PRO A 105 10.88 20.38 28.12
N ILE A 106 11.68 20.20 29.19
CA ILE A 106 11.25 20.44 30.57
C ILE A 106 11.65 21.87 30.95
N PRO A 107 10.69 22.70 31.43
CA PRO A 107 11.01 24.05 31.85
C PRO A 107 12.04 24.07 32.99
N GLU A 108 13.02 24.96 32.93
CA GLU A 108 13.97 25.17 34.03
C GLU A 108 13.26 25.53 35.34
N GLY A 109 13.63 24.88 36.44
CA GLY A 109 13.00 25.08 37.74
C GLY A 109 11.70 24.31 37.97
N ALA A 110 11.24 23.52 37.00
CA ALA A 110 10.13 22.59 37.25
C ALA A 110 10.60 21.46 38.16
N ALA A 111 9.81 21.16 39.20
CA ALA A 111 10.06 20.02 40.10
C ALA A 111 9.69 18.70 39.39
N ILE A 112 10.40 18.40 38.29
CA ILE A 112 10.21 17.21 37.45
C ILE A 112 11.56 16.48 37.44
N GLU A 113 11.56 15.26 37.94
CA GLU A 113 12.73 14.39 37.91
C GLU A 113 12.62 13.41 36.74
N VAL A 114 13.70 13.28 35.97
CA VAL A 114 13.80 12.27 34.91
C VAL A 114 14.36 11.00 35.55
N ASN A 115 13.52 9.98 35.65
CA ASN A 115 13.97 8.69 36.19
C ASN A 115 14.81 7.95 35.16
N ARG A 116 14.32 7.84 33.94
CA ARG A 116 15.06 7.19 32.85
C ARG A 116 14.41 7.46 31.49
N MET A 117 15.21 7.47 30.45
CA MET A 117 14.78 7.35 29.06
C MET A 117 14.41 5.90 28.78
N VAL A 118 13.17 5.64 28.32
CA VAL A 118 12.67 4.27 28.07
C VAL A 118 13.04 3.84 26.64
N THR A 119 12.62 4.61 25.62
CA THR A 119 12.89 4.31 24.21
C THR A 119 12.59 5.52 23.30
N PRO A 120 13.37 5.77 22.24
CA PRO A 120 14.71 5.25 22.04
C PRO A 120 15.73 5.95 22.96
N ARG A 121 16.80 5.27 23.31
CA ARG A 121 17.94 5.90 24.05
C ARG A 121 18.93 6.57 23.11
N THR A 122 18.93 6.09 21.86
CA THR A 122 19.82 6.59 20.83
C THR A 122 18.97 6.86 19.59
N LEU A 123 19.14 8.04 19.02
CA LEU A 123 18.57 8.39 17.73
C LEU A 123 19.56 7.98 16.64
N ALA A 124 19.21 6.95 15.89
CA ALA A 124 19.96 6.51 14.72
C ALA A 124 19.22 6.90 13.46
N LEU A 125 19.86 7.63 12.56
CA LEU A 125 19.30 8.10 11.30
C LEU A 125 20.23 7.76 10.15
N GLU A 126 19.66 7.33 9.04
CA GLU A 126 20.38 7.26 7.78
C GLU A 126 20.08 8.52 6.97
N ILE A 127 21.09 9.33 6.73
CA ILE A 127 21.00 10.58 5.97
C ILE A 127 21.59 10.34 4.59
N ASP A 128 20.80 10.69 3.58
CA ASP A 128 21.17 10.47 2.18
C ASP A 128 20.92 11.73 1.36
N ARG A 129 21.55 11.80 0.19
CA ARG A 129 21.35 12.89 -0.75
C ARG A 129 19.93 12.86 -1.27
N LYS A 130 19.28 14.01 -1.29
CA LYS A 130 17.96 14.20 -1.87
C LYS A 130 18.07 14.27 -3.39
N THR A 131 17.51 13.27 -4.05
CA THR A 131 17.55 13.17 -5.51
C THR A 131 16.16 13.26 -6.12
N LYS A 132 16.12 13.69 -7.39
CA LYS A 132 14.91 13.75 -8.21
C LYS A 132 15.08 12.87 -9.43
N ARG A 133 14.11 11.99 -9.70
CA ARG A 133 14.14 11.14 -10.87
C ARG A 133 12.78 11.10 -11.56
N ARG A 134 12.76 11.11 -12.86
CA ARG A 134 11.55 10.91 -13.66
C ARG A 134 11.35 9.43 -13.92
N LEU A 135 10.22 8.88 -13.45
CA LEU A 135 9.91 7.47 -13.55
C LEU A 135 8.59 7.26 -14.30
N PRO A 136 8.50 6.20 -15.10
CA PRO A 136 7.27 5.83 -15.79
C PRO A 136 6.22 5.37 -14.77
N VAL A 137 4.96 5.61 -15.09
CA VAL A 137 3.82 5.21 -14.28
C VAL A 137 3.27 3.89 -14.79
N ALA A 138 3.11 2.92 -13.87
CA ALA A 138 2.53 1.62 -14.14
C ALA A 138 1.11 1.53 -13.55
N ALA A 139 0.09 1.53 -14.42
CA ALA A 139 -1.28 1.29 -14.01
C ALA A 139 -1.48 -0.18 -13.60
N ARG A 140 -2.18 -0.40 -12.50
CA ARG A 140 -2.60 -1.73 -12.06
C ARG A 140 -4.11 -1.88 -12.23
N ILE A 141 -4.51 -2.89 -12.99
CA ILE A 141 -5.91 -3.19 -13.26
C ILE A 141 -6.28 -4.47 -12.52
N GLN A 142 -7.46 -4.49 -11.91
CA GLN A 142 -7.95 -5.62 -11.15
C GLN A 142 -9.36 -6.00 -11.59
N GLY A 143 -9.59 -7.32 -11.76
CA GLY A 143 -10.87 -7.85 -12.17
C GLY A 143 -11.14 -7.68 -13.68
N GLU A 144 -12.33 -8.06 -14.08
CA GLU A 144 -12.77 -8.07 -15.47
C GLU A 144 -14.12 -7.37 -15.59
N PRO A 145 -14.41 -6.75 -16.74
CA PRO A 145 -15.74 -6.26 -17.05
C PRO A 145 -16.78 -7.40 -17.05
N PRO A 146 -18.07 -7.12 -16.82
CA PRO A 146 -19.13 -8.11 -16.87
C PRO A 146 -19.27 -8.71 -18.28
N GLY A 147 -19.98 -9.86 -18.39
CA GLY A 147 -20.22 -10.54 -19.66
C GLY A 147 -20.81 -9.60 -20.72
N GLY A 148 -20.32 -9.73 -21.95
CA GLY A 148 -20.69 -8.84 -23.07
C GLY A 148 -19.87 -7.57 -23.19
N PHE A 149 -18.90 -7.36 -22.30
CA PHE A 149 -17.97 -6.23 -22.33
C PHE A 149 -16.53 -6.72 -22.24
N LEU A 150 -15.63 -5.97 -22.82
CA LEU A 150 -14.20 -6.29 -22.82
C LEU A 150 -13.38 -5.01 -22.64
N TRP A 151 -12.30 -5.13 -21.89
CA TRP A 151 -11.25 -4.12 -21.87
C TRP A 151 -10.39 -4.29 -23.13
N SER A 152 -10.24 -3.22 -23.91
CA SER A 152 -9.51 -3.23 -25.18
C SER A 152 -7.99 -3.40 -25.06
N GLY A 153 -7.45 -3.41 -23.83
CA GLY A 153 -6.02 -3.52 -23.56
C GLY A 153 -5.28 -2.18 -23.55
N ASP A 154 -5.85 -1.14 -24.14
CA ASP A 154 -5.26 0.20 -24.21
C ASP A 154 -5.62 0.99 -22.94
N THR A 155 -4.69 1.10 -22.03
CA THR A 155 -4.83 1.96 -20.84
C THR A 155 -4.06 3.24 -21.07
N GLN A 156 -4.74 4.37 -20.97
CA GLN A 156 -4.11 5.67 -21.05
C GLN A 156 -3.86 6.19 -19.63
N VAL A 157 -2.63 6.61 -19.38
CA VAL A 157 -2.20 7.18 -18.10
C VAL A 157 -1.69 8.58 -18.35
N ARG A 158 -2.18 9.56 -17.60
CA ARG A 158 -1.79 10.97 -17.73
C ARG A 158 -1.44 11.56 -16.37
N PRO A 159 -0.21 12.02 -16.15
CA PRO A 159 0.96 11.93 -17.04
C PRO A 159 1.53 10.49 -17.08
N ARG A 160 2.23 10.15 -18.14
CA ARG A 160 2.93 8.83 -18.29
C ARG A 160 4.19 8.73 -17.45
N VAL A 161 4.77 9.88 -17.10
CA VAL A 161 6.00 10.00 -16.32
C VAL A 161 5.75 10.98 -15.20
N VAL A 162 6.23 10.65 -14.02
CA VAL A 162 6.13 11.47 -12.81
C VAL A 162 7.51 11.73 -12.22
N GLU A 163 7.65 12.84 -11.50
CA GLU A 163 8.87 13.14 -10.75
C GLU A 163 8.78 12.54 -9.36
N VAL A 164 9.73 11.69 -9.03
CA VAL A 164 9.91 11.11 -7.70
C VAL A 164 11.09 11.79 -7.03
N MET A 165 10.91 12.23 -5.80
CA MET A 165 11.93 12.89 -4.98
C MET A 165 12.07 12.13 -3.67
N GLY A 166 13.30 11.86 -3.26
CA GLY A 166 13.61 11.13 -2.03
C GLY A 166 15.10 10.83 -1.88
N PRO A 167 15.47 9.94 -0.97
CA PRO A 167 16.84 9.48 -0.80
C PRO A 167 17.38 8.82 -2.05
N ASP A 168 18.62 9.14 -2.44
CA ASP A 168 19.24 8.65 -3.67
C ASP A 168 19.29 7.12 -3.74
N ARG A 169 19.68 6.47 -2.66
CA ARG A 169 19.72 5.00 -2.56
C ARG A 169 18.35 4.34 -2.81
N VAL A 170 17.27 5.02 -2.42
CA VAL A 170 15.91 4.51 -2.57
C VAL A 170 15.38 4.80 -3.97
N VAL A 171 15.52 6.05 -4.43
CA VAL A 171 15.01 6.49 -5.73
C VAL A 171 15.72 5.80 -6.89
N SER A 172 17.04 5.51 -6.74
CA SER A 172 17.82 4.81 -7.77
C SER A 172 17.35 3.38 -8.02
N GLN A 173 16.77 2.72 -7.04
CA GLN A 173 16.25 1.35 -7.14
C GLN A 173 14.82 1.28 -7.72
N LEU A 174 14.16 2.41 -7.90
CA LEU A 174 12.82 2.44 -8.45
C LEU A 174 12.84 2.45 -9.97
N ASP A 175 12.22 1.48 -10.62
CA ASP A 175 12.07 1.42 -12.08
C ASP A 175 10.77 2.08 -12.54
N SER A 176 9.72 2.07 -11.74
CA SER A 176 8.41 2.64 -12.07
C SER A 176 7.61 2.98 -10.83
N VAL A 177 6.65 3.89 -10.98
CA VAL A 177 5.68 4.23 -9.94
C VAL A 177 4.40 3.45 -10.19
N ARG A 178 4.04 2.58 -9.23
CA ARG A 178 2.82 1.79 -9.28
C ARG A 178 1.63 2.60 -8.78
N LEU A 179 0.50 2.49 -9.47
CA LEU A 179 -0.75 3.11 -9.04
C LEU A 179 -1.59 2.14 -8.20
N LYS A 180 -2.47 2.71 -7.39
CA LYS A 180 -3.55 1.95 -6.74
C LYS A 180 -4.36 1.22 -7.82
N ALA A 181 -4.70 -0.03 -7.57
CA ALA A 181 -5.41 -0.85 -8.53
C ALA A 181 -6.80 -0.27 -8.88
N VAL A 182 -7.10 -0.24 -10.16
CA VAL A 182 -8.42 0.14 -10.68
C VAL A 182 -9.25 -1.11 -10.92
N ALA A 183 -10.40 -1.23 -10.22
CA ALA A 183 -11.29 -2.35 -10.39
C ALA A 183 -12.19 -2.16 -11.65
N LEU A 184 -12.25 -3.20 -12.49
CA LEU A 184 -13.12 -3.24 -13.67
C LEU A 184 -14.42 -3.99 -13.42
N THR A 185 -14.54 -4.71 -12.30
CA THR A 185 -15.73 -5.48 -11.96
C THR A 185 -16.99 -4.60 -11.96
N GLY A 186 -18.01 -5.01 -12.70
CA GLY A 186 -19.28 -4.28 -12.81
C GLY A 186 -19.29 -3.09 -13.76
N ARG A 187 -18.15 -2.67 -14.32
CA ARG A 187 -18.07 -1.54 -15.25
C ARG A 187 -18.42 -1.98 -16.67
N ARG A 188 -19.24 -1.17 -17.35
CA ARG A 188 -19.70 -1.41 -18.72
C ARG A 188 -19.23 -0.36 -19.72
N ASP A 189 -18.68 0.73 -19.24
CA ASP A 189 -18.22 1.90 -19.99
C ASP A 189 -16.77 2.26 -19.60
N THR A 190 -16.15 3.08 -20.44
CA THR A 190 -14.80 3.58 -20.21
C THR A 190 -14.63 4.13 -18.78
N ALA A 191 -13.73 3.54 -18.04
CA ALA A 191 -13.41 3.98 -16.68
C ALA A 191 -12.40 5.13 -16.74
N ARG A 192 -12.83 6.33 -16.32
CA ARG A 192 -11.95 7.48 -16.07
C ARG A 192 -11.84 7.69 -14.58
N VAL A 193 -10.68 7.48 -14.03
CA VAL A 193 -10.45 7.56 -12.59
C VAL A 193 -9.14 8.27 -12.29
N THR A 194 -9.17 9.09 -11.24
CA THR A 194 -7.95 9.68 -10.67
C THR A 194 -7.45 8.78 -9.56
N VAL A 195 -6.21 8.35 -9.66
CA VAL A 195 -5.58 7.40 -8.74
C VAL A 195 -4.28 7.96 -8.19
N SER A 196 -3.99 7.62 -6.94
CA SER A 196 -2.74 7.99 -6.29
C SER A 196 -1.68 6.88 -6.46
N PRO A 197 -0.40 7.24 -6.43
CA PRO A 197 0.70 6.29 -6.32
C PRO A 197 0.55 5.40 -5.09
N GLN A 198 0.98 4.15 -5.19
CA GLN A 198 0.95 3.17 -4.10
C GLN A 198 2.28 2.43 -3.98
N GLY A 199 2.64 2.08 -2.74
CA GLY A 199 3.84 1.29 -2.45
C GLY A 199 5.15 2.04 -2.64
N LEU A 200 5.11 3.37 -2.56
CA LEU A 200 6.32 4.18 -2.46
C LEU A 200 6.84 4.16 -1.02
N PRO A 201 8.16 4.10 -0.82
CA PRO A 201 8.75 4.29 0.50
C PRO A 201 8.36 5.65 1.09
N GLU A 202 8.14 5.71 2.40
CA GLU A 202 7.66 6.92 3.10
C GLU A 202 8.56 8.14 2.93
N ALA A 203 9.86 7.91 2.77
CA ALA A 203 10.83 8.97 2.51
C ALA A 203 10.74 9.55 1.08
N CYS A 204 9.89 8.98 0.19
CA CYS A 204 9.73 9.42 -1.19
C CYS A 204 8.43 10.20 -1.40
N SER A 205 8.51 11.26 -2.17
CA SER A 205 7.37 12.04 -2.63
C SER A 205 7.26 12.01 -4.16
N VAL A 206 6.03 12.10 -4.68
CA VAL A 206 5.74 12.06 -6.12
C VAL A 206 4.99 13.32 -6.53
N ARG A 207 5.36 13.86 -7.68
CA ARG A 207 4.65 14.98 -8.31
C ARG A 207 4.32 14.65 -9.77
N PRO A 208 3.05 14.79 -10.18
CA PRO A 208 1.87 15.10 -9.38
C PRO A 208 1.46 13.92 -8.47
N SER A 209 0.75 14.20 -7.37
CA SER A 209 0.30 13.20 -6.40
C SER A 209 -0.92 12.41 -6.87
N SER A 210 -1.59 12.87 -7.92
CA SER A 210 -2.77 12.26 -8.52
C SER A 210 -2.57 12.11 -10.03
N ILE A 211 -2.99 10.96 -10.56
CA ILE A 211 -2.74 10.56 -11.93
C ILE A 211 -4.06 10.08 -12.52
N GLU A 212 -4.41 10.60 -13.69
CA GLU A 212 -5.60 10.19 -14.41
C GLU A 212 -5.33 8.91 -15.18
N VAL A 213 -6.21 7.93 -15.01
CA VAL A 213 -6.18 6.65 -15.73
C VAL A 213 -7.48 6.47 -16.48
N GLU A 214 -7.38 6.30 -17.79
CA GLU A 214 -8.48 6.02 -18.67
C GLU A 214 -8.35 4.58 -19.20
N ILE A 215 -9.36 3.76 -18.92
CA ILE A 215 -9.42 2.35 -19.28
C ILE A 215 -10.64 2.16 -20.17
N PRO A 216 -10.47 2.03 -21.49
CA PRO A 216 -11.59 1.84 -22.40
C PRO A 216 -12.20 0.44 -22.24
N ILE A 217 -13.49 0.43 -21.93
CA ILE A 217 -14.33 -0.78 -21.88
C ILE A 217 -15.33 -0.67 -22.99
N GLU A 218 -15.38 -1.68 -23.84
CA GLU A 218 -16.20 -1.68 -25.03
C GLU A 218 -17.12 -2.91 -25.07
N PRO A 219 -18.29 -2.83 -25.73
CA PRO A 219 -19.09 -4.00 -26.00
C PRO A 219 -18.28 -5.05 -26.77
N ALA A 220 -18.36 -6.30 -26.33
CA ALA A 220 -17.63 -7.40 -26.91
C ALA A 220 -18.49 -8.16 -27.92
N THR A 221 -17.88 -8.62 -28.99
CA THR A 221 -18.46 -9.55 -29.96
C THR A 221 -17.75 -10.90 -29.83
N THR A 222 -18.56 -11.96 -29.77
CA THR A 222 -18.04 -13.33 -29.70
C THR A 222 -18.22 -14.01 -31.03
N ARG A 223 -17.16 -14.60 -31.56
CA ARG A 223 -17.19 -15.41 -32.81
C ARG A 223 -16.68 -16.81 -32.51
N ARG A 224 -17.23 -17.79 -33.20
CA ARG A 224 -16.81 -19.19 -33.14
C ARG A 224 -16.13 -19.55 -34.45
N LEU A 225 -14.94 -20.11 -34.38
CA LEU A 225 -14.12 -20.53 -35.51
C LEU A 225 -13.61 -21.95 -35.27
N ALA A 226 -13.84 -22.85 -36.20
CA ALA A 226 -13.24 -24.18 -36.17
C ALA A 226 -11.75 -24.05 -36.56
N VAL A 227 -10.85 -24.47 -35.70
CA VAL A 227 -9.40 -24.44 -35.90
C VAL A 227 -8.82 -25.83 -35.70
N THR A 228 -7.85 -26.19 -36.52
CA THR A 228 -7.09 -27.43 -36.35
C THR A 228 -6.07 -27.28 -35.25
N VAL A 229 -5.93 -28.31 -34.41
CA VAL A 229 -4.96 -28.33 -33.31
C VAL A 229 -3.61 -28.81 -33.87
N GLU A 230 -2.62 -27.93 -33.87
CA GLU A 230 -1.29 -28.24 -34.35
C GLU A 230 -0.49 -29.02 -33.29
N ALA A 231 0.27 -29.99 -33.73
CA ALA A 231 1.22 -30.69 -32.87
C ALA A 231 2.49 -29.83 -32.65
N PRO A 232 3.21 -30.00 -31.52
CA PRO A 232 4.56 -29.50 -31.38
C PRO A 232 5.45 -30.00 -32.54
N GLY A 233 6.40 -29.16 -32.98
CA GLY A 233 7.24 -29.50 -34.16
C GLY A 233 8.09 -30.74 -34.00
N ASP A 234 8.35 -31.15 -32.79
CA ASP A 234 9.10 -32.38 -32.39
C ASP A 234 8.19 -33.58 -32.10
N ALA A 235 6.86 -33.42 -32.14
CA ALA A 235 5.89 -34.47 -31.93
C ALA A 235 5.53 -35.21 -33.25
N VAL A 236 6.55 -35.65 -34.01
CA VAL A 236 6.33 -36.36 -35.27
C VAL A 236 5.68 -37.73 -35.00
N GLY A 237 4.61 -38.05 -35.78
CA GLY A 237 3.89 -39.32 -35.64
C GLY A 237 2.81 -39.32 -34.53
N PHE A 238 2.50 -38.17 -33.95
CA PHE A 238 1.41 -38.01 -32.99
C PHE A 238 0.35 -37.05 -33.52
N ALA A 239 -0.91 -37.39 -33.27
CA ALA A 239 -2.08 -36.60 -33.59
C ALA A 239 -2.98 -36.43 -32.35
N VAL A 240 -4.00 -35.63 -32.43
CA VAL A 240 -4.94 -35.44 -31.32
C VAL A 240 -6.40 -35.68 -31.77
N SER A 241 -7.24 -36.10 -30.83
CA SER A 241 -8.65 -36.26 -31.04
C SER A 241 -9.45 -35.46 -30.03
N PRO A 242 -10.37 -34.58 -30.48
CA PRO A 242 -10.62 -34.23 -31.88
C PRO A 242 -9.46 -33.38 -32.47
N GLU A 243 -9.25 -33.53 -33.79
CA GLU A 243 -8.24 -32.73 -34.52
C GLU A 243 -8.65 -31.25 -34.67
N ARG A 244 -9.95 -30.99 -34.64
CA ARG A 244 -10.49 -29.64 -34.72
C ARG A 244 -11.19 -29.29 -33.43
N VAL A 245 -10.96 -28.09 -32.97
CA VAL A 245 -11.61 -27.48 -31.81
C VAL A 245 -12.29 -26.17 -32.22
N ILE A 246 -13.28 -25.77 -31.48
CA ILE A 246 -13.95 -24.49 -31.70
C ILE A 246 -13.19 -23.42 -30.90
N ALA A 247 -12.57 -22.47 -31.58
CA ALA A 247 -12.05 -21.28 -30.97
C ALA A 247 -13.17 -20.27 -30.74
N ILE A 248 -13.45 -19.96 -29.49
CA ILE A 248 -14.39 -18.92 -29.09
C ILE A 248 -13.58 -17.65 -28.89
N ILE A 249 -13.71 -16.72 -29.85
CA ILE A 249 -12.92 -15.50 -29.90
C ILE A 249 -13.83 -14.34 -29.49
N THR A 250 -13.49 -13.70 -28.37
CA THR A 250 -14.18 -12.50 -27.90
C THR A 250 -13.29 -11.30 -28.19
N SER A 251 -13.79 -10.34 -28.94
CA SER A 251 -13.07 -9.12 -29.32
C SER A 251 -13.93 -7.87 -29.10
N PRO A 252 -13.33 -6.69 -28.87
CA PRO A 252 -14.08 -5.43 -28.86
C PRO A 252 -14.81 -5.22 -30.20
N ARG A 253 -16.07 -4.77 -30.12
CA ARG A 253 -16.90 -4.59 -31.32
C ARG A 253 -16.29 -3.59 -32.32
N ALA A 254 -15.69 -2.51 -31.82
CA ALA A 254 -15.10 -1.47 -32.64
C ALA A 254 -13.77 -1.88 -33.29
N ARG A 255 -13.08 -2.89 -32.77
CA ARG A 255 -11.75 -3.35 -33.20
C ARG A 255 -11.74 -4.80 -33.65
N THR A 256 -12.79 -5.27 -34.29
CA THR A 256 -12.85 -6.63 -34.80
C THR A 256 -11.91 -6.75 -36.01
N ASP A 257 -10.64 -7.09 -35.79
CA ASP A 257 -9.70 -7.42 -36.85
C ASP A 257 -9.95 -8.84 -37.34
N LEU A 258 -10.60 -8.95 -38.47
CA LEU A 258 -10.91 -10.23 -39.15
C LEU A 258 -9.64 -10.98 -39.52
N ALA A 259 -8.56 -10.26 -39.89
CA ALA A 259 -7.29 -10.88 -40.24
C ALA A 259 -6.60 -11.47 -39.00
N ALA A 260 -6.69 -10.80 -37.85
CA ALA A 260 -6.19 -11.33 -36.59
C ALA A 260 -6.98 -12.56 -36.12
N ILE A 261 -8.30 -12.57 -36.34
CA ILE A 261 -9.16 -13.72 -36.04
C ILE A 261 -8.78 -14.91 -36.92
N ALA A 262 -8.57 -14.72 -38.22
CA ALA A 262 -8.17 -15.76 -39.15
C ALA A 262 -6.78 -16.35 -38.85
N ARG A 263 -5.93 -15.65 -38.12
CA ARG A 263 -4.59 -16.12 -37.70
C ARG A 263 -4.60 -16.90 -36.39
N VAL A 264 -5.74 -17.09 -35.73
CA VAL A 264 -5.80 -17.88 -34.51
C VAL A 264 -5.45 -19.33 -34.83
N ARG A 265 -4.42 -19.85 -34.16
CA ARG A 265 -3.98 -21.23 -34.25
C ARG A 265 -4.09 -21.87 -32.89
N ALA A 266 -4.55 -23.13 -32.85
CA ALA A 266 -4.58 -23.95 -31.66
C ALA A 266 -3.38 -24.92 -31.68
N ALA A 267 -2.75 -25.13 -30.57
CA ALA A 267 -1.71 -26.13 -30.41
C ALA A 267 -1.90 -26.86 -29.08
N TRP A 268 -1.35 -28.04 -28.96
CA TRP A 268 -1.27 -28.75 -27.69
C TRP A 268 0.17 -28.78 -27.19
N SER A 269 0.36 -28.99 -25.89
CA SER A 269 1.69 -29.15 -25.29
C SER A 269 1.68 -30.30 -24.27
N GLY A 270 2.84 -30.92 -24.11
CA GLY A 270 3.06 -31.92 -23.11
C GLY A 270 4.55 -32.22 -22.98
N PRO A 271 4.99 -32.85 -21.89
CA PRO A 271 6.37 -33.21 -21.70
C PRO A 271 6.76 -34.37 -22.64
N ALA A 272 7.97 -34.34 -23.18
CA ALA A 272 8.55 -35.47 -23.87
C ALA A 272 8.95 -36.59 -22.86
N PRO A 273 8.90 -37.88 -23.20
CA PRO A 273 8.55 -38.39 -24.53
C PRO A 273 7.05 -38.46 -24.77
N TYR A 274 6.60 -38.04 -25.94
CA TYR A 274 5.18 -37.94 -26.31
C TYR A 274 4.45 -39.29 -26.35
N ALA A 275 5.19 -40.41 -26.50
CA ALA A 275 4.63 -41.74 -26.38
C ALA A 275 3.92 -42.00 -25.04
N SER A 276 4.37 -41.39 -23.97
CA SER A 276 3.76 -41.49 -22.62
C SER A 276 2.43 -40.76 -22.52
N LEU A 277 2.12 -39.90 -23.47
CA LEU A 277 0.91 -39.09 -23.52
C LEU A 277 -0.22 -39.71 -24.33
N VAL A 278 0.06 -40.82 -25.07
CA VAL A 278 -0.97 -41.54 -25.86
C VAL A 278 -2.09 -42.02 -24.93
N GLY A 279 -3.34 -41.70 -25.30
CA GLY A 279 -4.54 -41.91 -24.47
C GLY A 279 -4.78 -40.89 -23.36
N ARG A 280 -3.86 -39.95 -23.12
CA ARG A 280 -4.02 -38.92 -22.11
C ARG A 280 -4.61 -37.62 -22.69
N ARG A 281 -5.29 -36.87 -21.84
CA ARG A 281 -5.79 -35.54 -22.17
C ARG A 281 -4.68 -34.51 -21.99
N VAL A 282 -4.49 -33.67 -23.00
CA VAL A 282 -3.58 -32.53 -23.00
C VAL A 282 -4.34 -31.24 -23.23
N GLY A 283 -3.91 -30.16 -22.60
CA GLY A 283 -4.57 -28.86 -22.76
C GLY A 283 -4.34 -28.26 -24.15
N VAL A 284 -5.33 -27.62 -24.69
CA VAL A 284 -5.25 -26.83 -25.94
C VAL A 284 -4.93 -25.39 -25.59
N TYR A 285 -3.91 -24.86 -26.19
CA TYR A 285 -3.52 -23.47 -26.01
C TYR A 285 -3.38 -22.76 -27.35
N ARG A 286 -3.35 -21.45 -27.32
CA ARG A 286 -3.15 -20.63 -28.50
C ARG A 286 -1.67 -20.55 -28.86
N LYS A 287 -1.35 -20.85 -30.12
CA LYS A 287 -0.01 -20.67 -30.68
C LYS A 287 0.18 -19.20 -31.10
N GLY A 288 1.21 -18.55 -30.58
CA GLY A 288 1.52 -17.14 -30.84
C GLY A 288 0.92 -16.18 -29.81
N GLY A 289 1.43 -14.94 -29.81
CA GLY A 289 1.00 -13.89 -28.85
C GLY A 289 -0.46 -13.48 -28.99
N SER A 290 -1.11 -13.07 -27.91
CA SER A 290 -2.46 -12.52 -27.99
C SER A 290 -2.42 -11.10 -28.55
N PRO A 291 -3.22 -10.78 -29.60
CA PRO A 291 -3.46 -9.39 -29.94
C PRO A 291 -4.07 -8.68 -28.74
N SER A 292 -3.67 -7.46 -28.50
CA SER A 292 -4.20 -6.63 -27.41
C SER A 292 -5.74 -6.60 -27.45
N GLY A 293 -6.36 -6.88 -26.31
CA GLY A 293 -7.79 -6.80 -26.15
C GLY A 293 -8.62 -7.96 -26.76
N MET A 294 -8.00 -9.05 -27.22
CA MET A 294 -8.73 -10.21 -27.75
C MET A 294 -8.60 -11.39 -26.79
N ARG A 295 -9.71 -12.06 -26.50
CA ARG A 295 -9.78 -13.27 -25.66
C ARG A 295 -10.07 -14.47 -26.53
N VAL A 296 -9.31 -15.55 -26.37
CA VAL A 296 -9.52 -16.80 -27.10
C VAL A 296 -9.66 -17.94 -26.09
N ARG A 297 -10.75 -18.70 -26.19
CA ARG A 297 -10.99 -19.95 -25.46
C ARG A 297 -11.22 -21.06 -26.47
N PHE A 298 -10.89 -22.29 -26.13
CA PHE A 298 -11.11 -23.44 -27.00
C PHE A 298 -12.15 -24.39 -26.39
N GLU A 299 -13.02 -24.92 -27.23
CA GLU A 299 -13.96 -25.97 -26.89
C GLU A 299 -13.77 -27.18 -27.80
N PRO A 300 -13.40 -28.36 -27.28
CA PRO A 300 -13.02 -28.62 -25.88
C PRO A 300 -11.67 -27.98 -25.49
N GLU A 301 -11.48 -27.69 -24.18
CA GLU A 301 -10.23 -27.11 -23.64
C GLU A 301 -9.07 -28.13 -23.60
N SER A 302 -9.37 -29.41 -23.80
CA SER A 302 -8.40 -30.51 -23.83
C SER A 302 -8.73 -31.51 -24.93
N VAL A 303 -7.68 -32.11 -25.47
CA VAL A 303 -7.74 -33.14 -26.52
C VAL A 303 -6.97 -34.38 -26.09
N VAL A 304 -7.27 -35.53 -26.67
CA VAL A 304 -6.59 -36.80 -26.38
C VAL A 304 -5.49 -37.05 -27.40
N VAL A 305 -4.27 -37.34 -26.96
CA VAL A 305 -3.15 -37.66 -27.86
C VAL A 305 -3.32 -39.07 -28.40
N ARG A 306 -3.13 -39.24 -29.71
CA ARG A 306 -3.13 -40.54 -30.42
C ARG A 306 -1.88 -40.68 -31.29
N ARG A 307 -1.56 -41.89 -31.72
CA ARG A 307 -0.60 -42.09 -32.80
C ARG A 307 -1.24 -41.70 -34.14
N ALA A 308 -0.44 -41.10 -35.03
CA ALA A 308 -0.94 -40.58 -36.31
C ALA A 308 -1.41 -41.67 -37.31
N GLN A 309 -1.20 -42.94 -36.99
CA GLN A 309 -1.57 -44.09 -37.81
C GLN A 309 -2.75 -44.89 -37.22
N ASP A 310 -3.28 -44.49 -36.11
CA ASP A 310 -4.53 -45.00 -35.51
C ASP A 310 -5.71 -44.03 -35.82
#